data_0671cb69083dddeb29a1453a8c7759b8
#
_entry.id   0671cb69083dddeb29a1453a8c7759b8
#
_cell.length_a   1.000
_cell.length_b   1.000
_cell.length_c   1.000
_cell.angle_alpha   90.00
_cell.angle_beta   90.00
_cell.angle_gamma   90.00
#
_symmetry.space_group_name_H-M   'P 1'
#
loop_
_entity.id
_entity.type
_entity.pdbx_description
1 polymer ?
#
loop_
_entity_poly.entity_id
_entity_poly.type
_entity_poly.pdbx_seq_one_letter_code
_entity_poly.pdbx_strand_id
1 'polypeptide(L)'
;MAISEHASGTRTAGTPPEAGFTALGTGGDTTDGVFQFYIDVSNLANGATSDAIEIQVLEKVLSSGTARVVFEAYLIGAQDEPIWVSPALLLLHGWTLQIKQTAGTARTYDWSIRKVA
;
A
#
# COMPACT_ATOMS: atom_id res chain seq x y z
N MET A 1 -22.99 10.67 2.26
CA MET A 1 -21.74 10.01 2.69
C MET A 1 -20.56 10.86 2.22
N ALA A 2 -19.66 11.21 3.14
CA ALA A 2 -18.48 12.00 2.81
C ALA A 2 -17.28 11.07 2.59
N ILE A 3 -16.52 11.35 1.53
CA ILE A 3 -15.24 10.70 1.28
C ILE A 3 -14.16 11.76 1.45
N SER A 4 -13.14 11.44 2.22
CA SER A 4 -12.02 12.35 2.45
C SER A 4 -10.69 11.64 2.22
N GLU A 5 -9.67 12.43 1.88
CA GLU A 5 -8.31 11.93 1.85
C GLU A 5 -7.77 11.89 3.28
N HIS A 6 -7.47 10.70 3.77
CA HIS A 6 -6.91 10.49 5.10
C HIS A 6 -5.39 10.78 5.12
N ALA A 7 -4.70 10.34 4.08
CA ALA A 7 -3.27 10.55 3.90
C ALA A 7 -2.91 10.42 2.43
N SER A 8 -1.80 11.02 2.03
CA SER A 8 -1.25 10.88 0.68
C SER A 8 0.22 11.22 0.66
N GLY A 9 0.90 10.85 -0.41
CA GLY A 9 2.30 11.19 -0.61
C GLY A 9 2.86 10.56 -1.86
N THR A 10 4.18 10.68 -1.98
CA THR A 10 4.98 10.09 -3.05
C THR A 10 6.09 9.29 -2.39
N ARG A 11 6.24 8.04 -2.80
CA ARG A 11 7.32 7.17 -2.32
C ARG A 11 8.26 6.81 -3.46
N THR A 12 9.56 6.91 -3.21
CA THR A 12 10.59 6.39 -4.09
C THR A 12 11.15 5.10 -3.48
N ALA A 13 11.13 4.02 -4.23
CA ALA A 13 11.67 2.74 -3.78
C ALA A 13 13.19 2.82 -3.59
N GLY A 14 13.69 2.06 -2.62
CA GLY A 14 15.13 1.78 -2.53
C GLY A 14 15.55 0.80 -3.63
N THR A 15 16.83 0.40 -3.63
CA THR A 15 17.34 -0.55 -4.61
C THR A 15 16.65 -1.90 -4.47
N PRO A 16 15.95 -2.40 -5.52
CA PRO A 16 15.32 -3.72 -5.44
C PRO A 16 16.36 -4.87 -5.49
N PRO A 17 16.09 -5.99 -4.80
CA PRO A 17 14.96 -6.20 -3.88
C PRO A 17 15.13 -5.42 -2.59
N GLU A 18 14.10 -4.70 -2.18
CA GLU A 18 14.11 -4.00 -0.90
C GLU A 18 14.11 -5.01 0.25
N ALA A 19 14.88 -4.72 1.30
CA ALA A 19 15.01 -5.65 2.43
C ALA A 19 13.76 -5.75 3.28
N GLY A 20 12.94 -4.71 3.33
CA GLY A 20 11.74 -4.67 4.15
C GLY A 20 10.69 -3.71 3.60
N PHE A 21 9.50 -3.79 4.21
CA PHE A 21 8.39 -2.92 3.87
C PHE A 21 8.58 -1.52 4.42
N THR A 22 8.02 -0.54 3.71
CA THR A 22 7.94 0.86 4.14
C THR A 22 6.47 1.21 4.33
N ALA A 23 6.12 1.77 5.49
CA ALA A 23 4.76 2.25 5.73
C ALA A 23 4.45 3.45 4.82
N LEU A 24 3.26 3.42 4.22
CA LEU A 24 2.69 4.56 3.50
C LEU A 24 1.74 5.26 4.47
N GLY A 25 2.09 6.48 4.84
CA GLY A 25 1.39 7.19 5.91
C GLY A 25 1.87 6.78 7.30
N THR A 26 0.96 6.73 8.26
CA THR A 26 1.28 6.42 9.66
C THR A 26 1.30 4.91 9.88
N GLY A 27 2.41 4.39 10.42
CA GLY A 27 2.45 3.01 10.89
C GLY A 27 1.69 2.86 12.21
N GLY A 28 0.85 1.82 12.33
CA GLY A 28 0.02 1.64 13.51
C GLY A 28 -1.06 2.71 13.67
N ASP A 29 -1.67 3.12 12.58
CA ASP A 29 -2.70 4.17 12.56
C ASP A 29 -3.93 3.71 13.35
N THR A 30 -4.39 4.53 14.30
CA THR A 30 -5.53 4.21 15.16
C THR A 30 -6.84 4.84 14.69
N THR A 31 -6.83 5.58 13.58
CA THR A 31 -8.05 6.15 13.01
C THR A 31 -8.95 5.02 12.51
N ASP A 32 -10.17 4.96 13.01
CA ASP A 32 -11.13 3.93 12.62
C ASP A 32 -11.97 4.36 11.42
N GLY A 33 -12.48 3.41 10.68
CA GLY A 33 -13.39 3.68 9.58
C GLY A 33 -13.30 2.67 8.44
N VAL A 34 -13.89 3.06 7.33
CA VAL A 34 -13.78 2.33 6.06
C VAL A 34 -12.76 3.04 5.20
N PHE A 35 -11.74 2.30 4.78
CA PHE A 35 -10.62 2.85 4.01
C PHE A 35 -10.47 2.14 2.68
N GLN A 36 -9.96 2.86 1.70
CA GLN A 36 -9.59 2.32 0.41
C GLN A 36 -8.27 2.96 -0.02
N PHE A 37 -7.37 2.14 -0.58
CA PHE A 37 -6.01 2.56 -0.91
C PHE A 37 -5.86 2.67 -2.43
N TYR A 38 -5.19 3.75 -2.86
CA TYR A 38 -4.92 4.07 -4.26
C TYR A 38 -3.43 4.24 -4.44
N ILE A 39 -2.85 3.53 -5.41
CA ILE A 39 -1.44 3.65 -5.73
C ILE A 39 -1.30 3.80 -7.24
N ASP A 40 -0.59 4.86 -7.67
CA ASP A 40 -0.26 5.04 -9.07
C ASP A 40 0.88 4.09 -9.44
N VAL A 41 0.57 3.09 -10.24
CA VAL A 41 1.51 2.05 -10.68
C VAL A 41 1.91 2.20 -12.15
N SER A 42 1.66 3.38 -12.74
CA SER A 42 1.97 3.63 -14.15
C SER A 42 3.46 3.55 -14.48
N ASN A 43 4.33 3.69 -13.47
CA ASN A 43 5.77 3.58 -13.65
C ASN A 43 6.30 2.14 -13.66
N LEU A 44 5.49 1.15 -13.32
CA LEU A 44 5.92 -0.25 -13.38
C LEU A 44 6.11 -0.66 -14.83
N ALA A 45 7.24 -1.29 -15.12
CA ALA A 45 7.61 -1.66 -16.47
C ALA A 45 8.06 -3.13 -16.56
N ASN A 46 7.85 -3.71 -17.74
CA ASN A 46 8.44 -4.98 -18.12
C ASN A 46 9.91 -4.75 -18.50
N GLY A 47 10.70 -5.80 -18.48
CA GLY A 47 12.09 -5.73 -18.87
C GLY A 47 12.76 -7.09 -18.76
N ALA A 48 14.10 -7.12 -18.85
CA ALA A 48 14.86 -8.34 -18.57
C ALA A 48 14.53 -8.87 -17.16
N THR A 49 14.35 -7.93 -16.21
CA THR A 49 13.73 -8.19 -14.92
C THR A 49 12.57 -7.21 -14.78
N SER A 50 11.34 -7.72 -14.78
CA SER A 50 10.16 -6.86 -14.60
C SER A 50 10.11 -6.26 -13.21
N ASP A 51 9.64 -5.01 -13.12
CA ASP A 51 9.39 -4.40 -11.83
C ASP A 51 8.31 -5.19 -11.08
N ALA A 52 8.48 -5.37 -9.78
CA ALA A 52 7.51 -6.07 -8.96
C ALA A 52 7.37 -5.37 -7.61
N ILE A 53 6.13 -5.22 -7.16
CA ILE A 53 5.84 -4.66 -5.85
C ILE A 53 4.94 -5.59 -5.06
N GLU A 54 5.10 -5.54 -3.74
CA GLU A 54 4.27 -6.25 -2.78
C GLU A 54 3.61 -5.22 -1.88
N ILE A 55 2.30 -5.30 -1.75
CA ILE A 55 1.49 -4.37 -0.96
C ILE A 55 0.84 -5.18 0.15
N GLN A 56 0.95 -4.71 1.39
CA GLN A 56 0.31 -5.36 2.54
C GLN A 56 -0.42 -4.34 3.40
N VAL A 57 -1.54 -4.78 3.99
CA VAL A 57 -2.21 -4.06 5.06
C VAL A 57 -2.16 -4.94 6.30
N LEU A 58 -1.65 -4.38 7.39
CA LEU A 58 -1.57 -5.05 8.68
C LEU A 58 -2.62 -4.47 9.62
N GLU A 59 -3.20 -5.31 10.46
CA GLU A 59 -4.09 -4.87 11.53
C GLU A 59 -4.10 -5.89 12.66
N LYS A 60 -4.48 -5.43 13.86
CA LYS A 60 -4.72 -6.28 15.01
C LYS A 60 -6.20 -6.68 15.07
N VAL A 61 -6.49 -7.93 15.40
CA VAL A 61 -7.87 -8.38 15.62
C VAL A 61 -8.42 -7.77 16.91
N LEU A 62 -7.60 -7.73 17.96
CA LEU A 62 -7.89 -7.09 19.24
C LEU A 62 -6.92 -5.96 19.48
N SER A 63 -7.32 -4.91 20.19
CA SER A 63 -6.46 -3.76 20.48
C SER A 63 -5.16 -4.15 21.19
N SER A 64 -5.17 -5.22 21.98
CA SER A 64 -4.00 -5.75 22.67
C SER A 64 -3.27 -6.85 21.89
N GLY A 65 -3.71 -7.16 20.68
CA GLY A 65 -3.18 -8.25 19.88
C GLY A 65 -1.93 -7.88 19.09
N THR A 66 -1.51 -8.80 18.24
CA THR A 66 -0.38 -8.61 17.33
C THR A 66 -0.88 -8.22 15.94
N ALA A 67 -0.25 -7.23 15.32
CA ALA A 67 -0.56 -6.84 13.95
C ALA A 67 -0.19 -7.98 12.99
N ARG A 68 -1.13 -8.33 12.11
CA ARG A 68 -0.96 -9.37 11.11
C ARG A 68 -1.48 -8.88 9.77
N VAL A 69 -1.07 -9.54 8.69
CA VAL A 69 -1.55 -9.22 7.34
C VAL A 69 -3.04 -9.55 7.24
N VAL A 70 -3.83 -8.54 6.90
CA VAL A 70 -5.28 -8.68 6.65
C VAL A 70 -5.62 -8.56 5.17
N PHE A 71 -4.72 -8.00 4.39
CA PHE A 71 -4.85 -7.90 2.93
C PHE A 71 -3.47 -7.78 2.30
N GLU A 72 -3.27 -8.43 1.15
CA GLU A 72 -2.03 -8.27 0.38
C GLU A 72 -2.29 -8.37 -1.11
N ALA A 73 -1.41 -7.76 -1.90
CA ALA A 73 -1.44 -7.80 -3.35
C ALA A 73 -0.01 -7.84 -3.90
N TYR A 74 0.15 -8.51 -5.04
CA TYR A 74 1.37 -8.56 -5.82
C TYR A 74 1.12 -8.01 -7.20
N LEU A 75 1.97 -7.09 -7.64
CA LEU A 75 1.93 -6.55 -9.00
C LEU A 75 3.28 -6.78 -9.66
N ILE A 76 3.27 -7.35 -10.87
CA ILE A 76 4.49 -7.68 -11.61
C ILE A 76 4.41 -7.10 -13.02
N GLY A 77 5.42 -6.29 -13.38
CA GLY A 77 5.53 -5.66 -14.69
C GLY A 77 4.51 -4.56 -14.93
N ALA A 78 4.41 -4.14 -16.19
CA ALA A 78 3.46 -3.12 -16.61
C ALA A 78 2.03 -3.60 -16.35
N GLN A 79 1.23 -2.73 -15.74
CA GLN A 79 -0.16 -3.01 -15.44
C GLN A 79 -1.06 -2.42 -16.51
N ASP A 80 -2.20 -3.08 -16.81
CA ASP A 80 -3.18 -2.59 -17.77
C ASP A 80 -3.81 -1.29 -17.26
N GLU A 81 -4.06 -1.20 -15.96
CA GLU A 81 -4.60 -0.01 -15.33
C GLU A 81 -3.51 0.78 -14.62
N PRO A 82 -3.42 2.11 -14.84
CA PRO A 82 -2.36 2.92 -14.25
C PRO A 82 -2.51 3.12 -12.75
N ILE A 83 -3.70 2.93 -12.20
CA ILE A 83 -3.97 3.10 -10.77
C ILE A 83 -4.46 1.79 -10.19
N TRP A 84 -3.75 1.30 -9.19
CA TRP A 84 -4.19 0.17 -8.39
C TRP A 84 -5.09 0.67 -7.25
N VAL A 85 -6.23 0.01 -7.07
CA VAL A 85 -7.21 0.35 -6.03
C VAL A 85 -7.51 -0.90 -5.22
N SER A 86 -7.39 -0.80 -3.90
CA SER A 86 -7.75 -1.90 -3.00
C SER A 86 -9.26 -2.05 -2.88
N PRO A 87 -9.76 -3.19 -2.40
CA PRO A 87 -11.12 -3.24 -1.87
C PRO A 87 -11.25 -2.29 -0.67
N ALA A 88 -12.48 -1.93 -0.33
CA ALA A 88 -12.75 -1.18 0.90
C ALA A 88 -12.54 -2.09 2.11
N LEU A 89 -11.83 -1.59 3.12
CA LEU A 89 -11.47 -2.34 4.33
C LEU A 89 -11.99 -1.63 5.57
N LEU A 90 -12.54 -2.39 6.50
CA LEU A 90 -12.92 -1.89 7.83
C LEU A 90 -11.69 -1.98 8.72
N LEU A 91 -11.17 -0.85 9.18
CA LEU A 91 -9.95 -0.81 9.97
C LEU A 91 -10.19 -0.07 11.28
N LEU A 92 -9.57 -0.55 12.36
CA LEU A 92 -9.81 -0.06 13.72
C LEU A 92 -8.55 -0.06 14.59
N HIS A 93 -7.82 -1.16 14.66
CA HIS A 93 -6.82 -1.41 15.69
C HIS A 93 -5.38 -1.30 15.16
N GLY A 94 -4.87 -0.08 15.02
CA GLY A 94 -3.46 0.12 14.71
C GLY A 94 -3.04 -0.49 13.37
N TRP A 95 -3.72 -0.10 12.30
CA TRP A 95 -3.46 -0.62 10.97
C TRP A 95 -2.30 0.10 10.27
N THR A 96 -1.65 -0.59 9.34
CA THR A 96 -0.54 -0.05 8.53
C THR A 96 -0.72 -0.50 7.09
N LEU A 97 -0.68 0.46 6.16
CA LEU A 97 -0.46 0.17 4.74
C LEU A 97 1.04 0.21 4.48
N GLN A 98 1.60 -0.84 3.91
CA GLN A 98 3.02 -0.90 3.63
C GLN A 98 3.31 -1.51 2.27
N ILE A 99 4.45 -1.12 1.69
CA ILE A 99 4.86 -1.52 0.35
C ILE A 99 6.35 -1.81 0.32
N LYS A 100 6.77 -2.74 -0.54
CA LYS A 100 8.17 -2.87 -0.96
C LYS A 100 8.25 -3.25 -2.42
N GLN A 101 9.31 -2.81 -3.08
CA GLN A 101 9.64 -3.24 -4.43
C GLN A 101 10.59 -4.43 -4.35
N THR A 102 10.20 -5.56 -4.97
CA THR A 102 10.92 -6.82 -4.85
C THR A 102 11.79 -7.14 -6.05
N ALA A 103 11.62 -6.45 -7.17
CA ALA A 103 12.40 -6.68 -8.39
C ALA A 103 12.39 -5.47 -9.32
N GLY A 104 13.30 -5.46 -10.27
CA GLY A 104 13.35 -4.46 -11.33
C GLY A 104 14.16 -3.23 -10.99
N THR A 105 13.78 -2.11 -11.58
CA THR A 105 14.39 -0.80 -11.36
C THR A 105 13.58 -0.02 -10.34
N ALA A 106 14.24 0.64 -9.38
CA ALA A 106 13.55 1.44 -8.36
C ALA A 106 12.61 2.46 -9.01
N ARG A 107 11.35 2.47 -8.57
CA ARG A 107 10.30 3.34 -9.10
C ARG A 107 9.74 4.25 -8.02
N THR A 108 9.06 5.30 -8.48
CA THR A 108 8.36 6.27 -7.63
C THR A 108 6.87 6.07 -7.81
N TYR A 109 6.15 6.06 -6.69
CA TYR A 109 4.69 5.83 -6.66
C TYR A 109 4.02 6.96 -5.90
N ASP A 110 3.00 7.59 -6.51
CA ASP A 110 2.06 8.42 -5.77
C ASP A 110 1.00 7.52 -5.14
N TRP A 111 0.58 7.85 -3.93
CA TRP A 111 -0.40 7.05 -3.20
C TRP A 111 -1.35 7.94 -2.41
N SER A 112 -2.54 7.45 -2.17
CA SER A 112 -3.49 8.08 -1.25
C SER A 112 -4.30 7.03 -0.50
N ILE A 113 -4.69 7.40 0.71
CA ILE A 113 -5.59 6.63 1.56
C ILE A 113 -6.87 7.44 1.70
N ARG A 114 -7.98 6.88 1.26
CA ARG A 114 -9.29 7.53 1.32
C ARG A 114 -10.14 6.89 2.38
N LYS A 115 -10.85 7.74 3.13
CA LYS A 115 -11.70 7.32 4.23
C LYS A 115 -13.14 7.68 3.93
N VAL A 116 -14.04 6.76 4.19
CA VAL A 116 -15.49 7.00 4.21
C VAL A 116 -15.89 7.28 5.64
N ALA A 117 -16.53 8.41 5.83
CA ALA A 117 -16.93 8.89 7.16
C ALA A 117 -17.93 7.98 7.85
#